data_b8fd7957f96225f1f3aced55a1d98bad
#
_entry.id   b8fd7957f96225f1f3aced55a1d98bad
#
_cell.length_a   1.000
_cell.length_b   1.000
_cell.length_c   1.000
_cell.angle_alpha   90.00
_cell.angle_beta   90.00
_cell.angle_gamma   90.00
#
_symmetry.space_group_name_H-M   'P 1'
#
loop_
_entity.id
_entity.type
_entity.pdbx_description
1 polymer ?
#
loop_
_entity_poly.entity_id
_entity_poly.type
_entity_poly.pdbx_seq_one_letter_code
_entity_poly.pdbx_strand_id
1 'polypeptide(L)'
;MSPKPAAKSTRRTQAERTALSDQRMLEVAIKLINERGTQKTTLKEIGELAGYSRGLANYRFGSKDGLMRELFTQFDERWKNHIENYIEQKSGIAAVLAAADALRDFLKVESEYMRAMYTLWYESLGKESEIRNSLAGHHEVYRKDATRWIEDGIASGEIDPKISPKQFAVQYCAFIFGLVYQWLVNAKALDLDAIFDDYEANITKLLSKKGTR
;
A
#
# COMPACT_ATOMS: atom_id res chain seq x y z
N MET A 1 -52.58 14.73 -15.29
CA MET A 1 -51.59 14.03 -14.42
C MET A 1 -50.85 13.04 -15.30
N SER A 2 -49.63 13.34 -15.68
CA SER A 2 -48.81 12.44 -16.49
C SER A 2 -48.06 11.44 -15.56
N PRO A 3 -47.97 10.15 -15.92
CA PRO A 3 -47.32 9.17 -15.06
C PRO A 3 -45.80 9.40 -15.06
N LYS A 4 -45.21 9.40 -13.86
CA LYS A 4 -43.79 9.43 -13.59
C LYS A 4 -43.12 8.18 -14.21
N PRO A 5 -42.01 8.29 -14.96
CA PRO A 5 -41.31 7.11 -15.47
C PRO A 5 -40.70 6.32 -14.31
N ALA A 6 -41.04 5.04 -14.24
CA ALA A 6 -40.47 4.10 -13.28
C ALA A 6 -38.96 3.97 -13.57
N ALA A 7 -38.13 4.22 -12.55
CA ALA A 7 -36.69 4.00 -12.62
C ALA A 7 -36.43 2.52 -12.92
N LYS A 8 -35.84 2.22 -14.09
CA LYS A 8 -35.36 0.89 -14.44
C LYS A 8 -34.26 0.51 -13.46
N SER A 9 -34.55 -0.41 -12.55
CA SER A 9 -33.55 -1.12 -11.77
C SER A 9 -32.65 -1.89 -12.74
N THR A 10 -31.45 -1.35 -13.01
CA THR A 10 -30.45 -2.03 -13.84
C THR A 10 -29.97 -3.25 -13.07
N ARG A 11 -30.41 -4.43 -13.49
CA ARG A 11 -30.00 -5.73 -12.93
C ARG A 11 -28.49 -5.88 -13.16
N ARG A 12 -27.72 -5.93 -12.04
CA ARG A 12 -26.25 -6.13 -12.09
C ARG A 12 -25.89 -7.37 -12.91
N THR A 13 -24.85 -7.26 -13.72
CA THR A 13 -24.25 -8.37 -14.47
C THR A 13 -23.67 -9.42 -13.53
N GLN A 14 -23.36 -10.60 -14.05
CA GLN A 14 -22.67 -11.65 -13.28
C GLN A 14 -21.28 -11.19 -12.83
N ALA A 15 -20.54 -10.49 -13.69
CA ALA A 15 -19.22 -9.95 -13.37
C ALA A 15 -19.27 -8.93 -12.23
N GLU A 16 -20.23 -7.98 -12.26
CA GLU A 16 -20.41 -7.00 -11.18
C GLU A 16 -20.81 -7.65 -9.85
N ARG A 17 -21.62 -8.71 -9.90
CA ARG A 17 -21.98 -9.47 -8.67
C ARG A 17 -20.77 -10.19 -8.10
N THR A 18 -19.94 -10.76 -8.94
CA THR A 18 -18.70 -11.44 -8.58
C THR A 18 -17.73 -10.46 -7.93
N ALA A 19 -17.43 -9.33 -8.59
CA ALA A 19 -16.54 -8.31 -8.05
C ALA A 19 -17.02 -7.78 -6.68
N LEU A 20 -18.33 -7.53 -6.53
CA LEU A 20 -18.91 -7.09 -5.27
C LEU A 20 -18.77 -8.15 -4.17
N SER A 21 -18.95 -9.45 -4.50
CA SER A 21 -18.80 -10.52 -3.51
C SER A 21 -17.34 -10.65 -3.06
N ASP A 22 -16.39 -10.56 -3.97
CA ASP A 22 -14.97 -10.63 -3.68
C ASP A 22 -14.55 -9.46 -2.79
N GLN A 23 -14.94 -8.24 -3.16
CA GLN A 23 -14.67 -7.04 -2.37
C GLN A 23 -15.18 -7.18 -0.93
N ARG A 24 -16.43 -7.60 -0.73
CA ARG A 24 -17.00 -7.78 0.61
C ARG A 24 -16.26 -8.84 1.43
N MET A 25 -15.85 -9.94 0.81
CA MET A 25 -15.08 -10.98 1.49
C MET A 25 -13.69 -10.48 1.88
N LEU A 26 -13.05 -9.66 1.05
CA LEU A 26 -11.75 -9.06 1.36
C LEU A 26 -11.85 -8.00 2.48
N GLU A 27 -12.91 -7.17 2.49
CA GLU A 27 -13.19 -6.23 3.59
C GLU A 27 -13.37 -6.95 4.93
N VAL A 28 -14.12 -8.06 4.93
CA VAL A 28 -14.26 -8.90 6.13
C VAL A 28 -12.93 -9.53 6.53
N ALA A 29 -12.13 -9.98 5.56
CA ALA A 29 -10.81 -10.56 5.85
C ALA A 29 -9.88 -9.53 6.50
N ILE A 30 -9.83 -8.30 6.00
CA ILE A 30 -9.05 -7.19 6.58
C ILE A 30 -9.47 -6.97 8.04
N LYS A 31 -10.77 -6.87 8.30
CA LYS A 31 -11.30 -6.70 9.65
C LYS A 31 -10.86 -7.82 10.58
N LEU A 32 -11.02 -9.08 10.17
CA LEU A 32 -10.65 -10.24 10.98
C LEU A 32 -9.13 -10.35 11.21
N ILE A 33 -8.32 -10.01 10.21
CA ILE A 33 -6.86 -9.97 10.35
C ILE A 33 -6.47 -8.91 11.39
N ASN A 34 -7.06 -7.73 11.35
CA ASN A 34 -6.77 -6.65 12.29
C ASN A 34 -7.20 -6.98 13.72
N GLU A 35 -8.31 -7.71 13.90
CA GLU A 35 -8.82 -8.09 15.22
C GLU A 35 -8.04 -9.23 15.88
N ARG A 36 -7.53 -10.19 15.10
CA ARG A 36 -7.01 -11.44 15.67
C ARG A 36 -5.87 -12.14 14.90
N GLY A 37 -5.33 -11.48 13.89
CA GLY A 37 -4.22 -11.99 13.07
C GLY A 37 -4.68 -12.97 11.98
N THR A 38 -3.74 -13.30 11.08
CA THR A 38 -4.05 -14.18 9.94
C THR A 38 -4.34 -15.60 10.39
N GLN A 39 -3.66 -16.11 11.44
CA GLN A 39 -3.78 -17.50 11.88
C GLN A 39 -5.21 -17.89 12.29
N LYS A 40 -5.92 -16.99 12.94
CA LYS A 40 -7.31 -17.19 13.42
C LYS A 40 -8.38 -16.83 12.39
N THR A 41 -8.01 -16.37 11.20
CA THR A 41 -8.91 -15.99 10.12
C THR A 41 -9.15 -17.17 9.19
N THR A 42 -10.41 -17.53 8.92
CA THR A 42 -10.79 -18.68 8.08
C THR A 42 -11.71 -18.29 6.92
N LEU A 43 -11.57 -18.97 5.77
CA LEU A 43 -12.45 -18.75 4.60
C LEU A 43 -13.93 -19.00 4.92
N LYS A 44 -14.22 -19.98 5.79
CA LYS A 44 -15.59 -20.26 6.23
C LYS A 44 -16.23 -19.03 6.84
N GLU A 45 -15.56 -18.44 7.83
CA GLU A 45 -16.07 -17.31 8.58
C GLU A 45 -16.13 -16.03 7.74
N ILE A 46 -15.13 -15.82 6.87
CA ILE A 46 -15.14 -14.70 5.93
C ILE A 46 -16.38 -14.78 5.03
N GLY A 47 -16.66 -15.97 4.45
CA GLY A 47 -17.87 -16.15 3.63
C GLY A 47 -19.14 -15.84 4.41
N GLU A 48 -19.31 -16.42 5.60
CA GLU A 48 -20.48 -16.24 6.45
C GLU A 48 -20.70 -14.77 6.86
N LEU A 49 -19.64 -14.09 7.33
CA LEU A 49 -19.71 -12.68 7.75
C LEU A 49 -19.89 -11.71 6.57
N ALA A 50 -19.40 -12.05 5.39
CA ALA A 50 -19.65 -11.28 4.17
C ALA A 50 -21.06 -11.49 3.58
N GLY A 51 -21.87 -12.36 4.19
CA GLY A 51 -23.24 -12.67 3.73
C GLY A 51 -23.28 -13.69 2.59
N TYR A 52 -22.25 -14.53 2.46
CA TYR A 52 -22.13 -15.57 1.43
C TYR A 52 -21.95 -16.96 2.04
N SER A 53 -22.01 -17.99 1.20
CA SER A 53 -21.75 -19.35 1.66
C SER A 53 -20.25 -19.61 1.84
N ARG A 54 -19.89 -20.53 2.75
CA ARG A 54 -18.53 -21.09 2.85
C ARG A 54 -18.01 -21.58 1.51
N GLY A 55 -18.88 -22.24 0.72
CA GLY A 55 -18.54 -22.77 -0.60
C GLY A 55 -18.11 -21.69 -1.58
N LEU A 56 -18.72 -20.51 -1.52
CA LEU A 56 -18.33 -19.39 -2.40
C LEU A 56 -16.93 -18.87 -2.05
N ALA A 57 -16.61 -18.65 -0.78
CA ALA A 57 -15.25 -18.20 -0.39
C ALA A 57 -14.17 -19.20 -0.81
N ASN A 58 -14.41 -20.52 -0.62
CA ASN A 58 -13.50 -21.55 -1.10
C ASN A 58 -13.39 -21.58 -2.62
N TYR A 59 -14.49 -21.42 -3.34
CA TYR A 59 -14.49 -21.38 -4.80
C TYR A 59 -13.70 -20.18 -5.34
N ARG A 60 -13.83 -19.00 -4.70
CA ARG A 60 -13.16 -17.77 -5.15
C ARG A 60 -11.67 -17.74 -4.85
N PHE A 61 -11.26 -18.12 -3.67
CA PHE A 61 -9.89 -17.98 -3.19
C PHE A 61 -9.10 -19.30 -3.14
N GLY A 62 -9.78 -20.44 -3.25
CA GLY A 62 -9.19 -21.77 -3.21
C GLY A 62 -8.69 -22.16 -1.82
N SER A 63 -7.81 -21.33 -1.24
CA SER A 63 -7.19 -21.56 0.05
C SER A 63 -7.03 -20.24 0.82
N LYS A 64 -6.64 -20.34 2.09
CA LYS A 64 -6.26 -19.19 2.89
C LYS A 64 -5.08 -18.43 2.28
N ASP A 65 -4.09 -19.14 1.76
CA ASP A 65 -2.96 -18.52 1.07
C ASP A 65 -3.41 -17.82 -0.23
N GLY A 66 -4.38 -18.39 -0.94
CA GLY A 66 -5.01 -17.74 -2.10
C GLY A 66 -5.69 -16.42 -1.73
N LEU A 67 -6.43 -16.40 -0.62
CA LEU A 67 -7.02 -15.15 -0.08
C LEU A 67 -5.94 -14.12 0.27
N MET A 68 -4.85 -14.54 0.95
CA MET A 68 -3.77 -13.64 1.33
C MET A 68 -3.04 -13.06 0.12
N ARG A 69 -2.85 -13.87 -0.93
CA ARG A 69 -2.33 -13.37 -2.22
C ARG A 69 -3.24 -12.34 -2.86
N GLU A 70 -4.54 -12.59 -2.86
CA GLU A 70 -5.51 -11.64 -3.42
C GLU A 70 -5.52 -10.32 -2.65
N LEU A 71 -5.50 -10.36 -1.31
CA LEU A 71 -5.35 -9.16 -0.48
C LEU A 71 -4.08 -8.38 -0.85
N PHE A 72 -2.96 -9.08 -1.02
CA PHE A 72 -1.69 -8.48 -1.38
C PHE A 72 -1.75 -7.84 -2.77
N THR A 73 -2.30 -8.54 -3.77
CA THR A 73 -2.46 -8.03 -5.14
C THR A 73 -3.31 -6.76 -5.16
N GLN A 74 -4.45 -6.77 -4.47
CA GLN A 74 -5.32 -5.58 -4.42
C GLN A 74 -4.69 -4.40 -3.66
N PHE A 75 -3.90 -4.67 -2.62
CA PHE A 75 -3.14 -3.62 -1.96
C PHE A 75 -2.17 -2.94 -2.92
N ASP A 76 -1.44 -3.72 -3.71
CA ASP A 76 -0.50 -3.19 -4.68
C ASP A 76 -1.15 -2.36 -5.76
N GLU A 77 -2.27 -2.84 -6.30
CA GLU A 77 -3.02 -2.10 -7.31
C GLU A 77 -3.52 -0.76 -6.74
N ARG A 78 -4.04 -0.76 -5.50
CA ARG A 78 -4.48 0.47 -4.83
C ARG A 78 -3.31 1.43 -4.60
N TRP A 79 -2.20 0.92 -4.07
CA TRP A 79 -1.01 1.73 -3.84
C TRP A 79 -0.45 2.29 -5.14
N LYS A 80 -0.32 1.45 -6.17
CA LYS A 80 0.16 1.88 -7.48
C LYS A 80 -0.71 2.98 -8.08
N ASN A 81 -2.02 2.78 -8.12
CA ASN A 81 -2.95 3.78 -8.64
C ASN A 81 -2.90 5.08 -7.82
N HIS A 82 -2.71 4.99 -6.50
CA HIS A 82 -2.62 6.15 -5.63
C HIS A 82 -1.34 6.94 -5.88
N ILE A 83 -0.18 6.30 -5.86
CA ILE A 83 1.11 6.97 -6.04
C ILE A 83 1.29 7.54 -7.45
N GLU A 84 0.73 6.92 -8.48
CA GLU A 84 0.77 7.42 -9.86
C GLU A 84 0.19 8.83 -9.97
N ASN A 85 -0.85 9.16 -9.19
CA ASN A 85 -1.46 10.50 -9.16
C ASN A 85 -0.54 11.58 -8.55
N TYR A 86 0.46 11.19 -7.76
CA TYR A 86 1.41 12.10 -7.11
C TYR A 86 2.70 12.25 -7.92
N ILE A 87 3.19 11.14 -8.47
CA ILE A 87 4.46 11.12 -9.22
C ILE A 87 4.29 11.78 -10.58
N GLU A 88 3.26 11.41 -11.37
CA GLU A 88 3.05 11.90 -12.73
C GLU A 88 4.36 11.93 -13.55
N GLN A 89 4.84 13.14 -13.89
CA GLN A 89 6.09 13.37 -14.63
C GLN A 89 7.23 13.87 -13.72
N LYS A 90 7.09 13.78 -12.40
CA LYS A 90 8.10 14.23 -11.46
C LYS A 90 9.32 13.29 -11.47
N SER A 91 10.50 13.86 -11.29
CA SER A 91 11.78 13.18 -11.15
C SER A 91 12.61 13.86 -10.05
N GLY A 92 13.77 13.33 -9.74
CA GLY A 92 14.67 13.93 -8.77
C GLY A 92 14.05 14.10 -7.38
N ILE A 93 14.34 15.21 -6.73
CA ILE A 93 13.82 15.54 -5.38
C ILE A 93 12.30 15.62 -5.39
N ALA A 94 11.70 16.19 -6.44
CA ALA A 94 10.25 16.33 -6.53
C ALA A 94 9.51 14.97 -6.52
N ALA A 95 10.08 13.93 -7.13
CA ALA A 95 9.50 12.58 -7.09
C ALA A 95 9.62 11.95 -5.71
N VAL A 96 10.77 12.11 -5.03
CA VAL A 96 10.98 11.61 -3.66
C VAL A 96 9.96 12.22 -2.68
N LEU A 97 9.74 13.53 -2.76
CA LEU A 97 8.79 14.24 -1.89
C LEU A 97 7.35 13.84 -2.24
N ALA A 98 7.00 13.78 -3.51
CA ALA A 98 5.67 13.36 -3.95
C ALA A 98 5.32 11.93 -3.51
N ALA A 99 6.30 11.03 -3.47
CA ALA A 99 6.09 9.67 -2.95
C ALA A 99 5.85 9.66 -1.43
N ALA A 100 6.49 10.56 -0.68
CA ALA A 100 6.25 10.74 0.76
C ALA A 100 4.85 11.30 1.01
N ASP A 101 4.43 12.33 0.26
CA ASP A 101 3.07 12.90 0.30
C ASP A 101 2.01 11.85 -0.04
N ALA A 102 2.22 11.06 -1.11
CA ALA A 102 1.32 9.97 -1.48
C ALA A 102 1.11 8.99 -0.31
N LEU A 103 2.19 8.62 0.38
CA LEU A 103 2.09 7.71 1.53
C LEU A 103 1.37 8.37 2.71
N ARG A 104 1.66 9.63 3.01
CA ARG A 104 0.99 10.38 4.08
C ARG A 104 -0.53 10.37 3.90
N ASP A 105 -0.99 10.62 2.69
CA ASP A 105 -2.43 10.63 2.38
C ASP A 105 -3.01 9.22 2.33
N PHE A 106 -2.28 8.25 1.80
CA PHE A 106 -2.71 6.85 1.76
C PHE A 106 -2.96 6.30 3.17
N LEU A 107 -2.09 6.64 4.14
CA LEU A 107 -2.26 6.24 5.53
C LEU A 107 -3.54 6.81 6.17
N LYS A 108 -3.96 8.03 5.79
CA LYS A 108 -5.20 8.64 6.31
C LYS A 108 -6.45 7.91 5.82
N VAL A 109 -6.42 7.36 4.60
CA VAL A 109 -7.57 6.73 3.94
C VAL A 109 -7.58 5.21 4.11
N GLU A 110 -6.43 4.56 4.01
CA GLU A 110 -6.30 3.10 3.92
C GLU A 110 -5.59 2.48 5.15
N SER A 111 -5.68 3.15 6.32
CA SER A 111 -4.99 2.71 7.54
C SER A 111 -5.32 1.28 7.98
N GLU A 112 -6.57 0.86 7.87
CA GLU A 112 -7.01 -0.50 8.24
C GLU A 112 -6.45 -1.53 7.26
N TYR A 113 -6.42 -1.22 5.96
CA TYR A 113 -5.80 -2.09 4.98
C TYR A 113 -4.29 -2.21 5.21
N MET A 114 -3.62 -1.08 5.43
CA MET A 114 -2.19 -1.04 5.73
C MET A 114 -1.87 -1.88 6.98
N ARG A 115 -2.68 -1.80 8.03
CA ARG A 115 -2.53 -2.60 9.26
C ARG A 115 -2.61 -4.10 8.96
N ALA A 116 -3.60 -4.53 8.17
CA ALA A 116 -3.74 -5.94 7.79
C ALA A 116 -2.54 -6.41 6.97
N MET A 117 -2.02 -5.57 6.04
CA MET A 117 -0.83 -5.89 5.26
C MET A 117 0.42 -6.01 6.12
N TYR A 118 0.66 -5.08 7.05
CA TYR A 118 1.78 -5.17 7.97
C TYR A 118 1.71 -6.42 8.86
N THR A 119 0.52 -6.78 9.33
CA THR A 119 0.32 -8.05 10.07
C THR A 119 0.72 -9.25 9.20
N LEU A 120 0.25 -9.32 7.96
CA LEU A 120 0.59 -10.37 7.02
C LEU A 120 2.09 -10.42 6.72
N TRP A 121 2.72 -9.27 6.49
CA TRP A 121 4.15 -9.16 6.20
C TRP A 121 5.00 -9.66 7.36
N TYR A 122 4.73 -9.23 8.58
CA TYR A 122 5.46 -9.67 9.77
C TYR A 122 5.29 -11.17 10.04
N GLU A 123 4.07 -11.70 9.89
CA GLU A 123 3.83 -13.14 10.04
C GLU A 123 4.53 -13.99 8.96
N SER A 124 4.79 -13.42 7.77
CA SER A 124 5.47 -14.10 6.67
C SER A 124 6.99 -14.22 6.86
N LEU A 125 7.60 -13.45 7.77
CA LEU A 125 9.06 -13.45 7.97
C LEU A 125 9.58 -14.79 8.52
N GLY A 126 8.75 -15.53 9.26
CA GLY A 126 9.14 -16.74 9.95
C GLY A 126 9.34 -17.97 9.05
N LYS A 127 8.86 -17.98 7.82
CA LYS A 127 8.91 -19.11 6.88
C LYS A 127 9.10 -18.65 5.45
N GLU A 128 9.77 -19.47 4.64
CA GLU A 128 9.70 -19.29 3.19
C GLU A 128 8.26 -19.52 2.70
N SER A 129 7.72 -18.55 1.97
CA SER A 129 6.37 -18.58 1.45
C SER A 129 6.27 -17.74 0.18
N GLU A 130 5.27 -18.00 -0.64
CA GLU A 130 4.98 -17.15 -1.80
C GLU A 130 4.74 -15.69 -1.41
N ILE A 131 4.11 -15.44 -0.27
CA ILE A 131 3.87 -14.08 0.24
C ILE A 131 5.20 -13.39 0.58
N ARG A 132 6.14 -14.10 1.23
CA ARG A 132 7.47 -13.56 1.50
C ARG A 132 8.24 -13.23 0.23
N ASN A 133 8.15 -14.09 -0.80
CA ASN A 133 8.78 -13.86 -2.09
C ASN A 133 8.16 -12.65 -2.81
N SER A 134 6.83 -12.53 -2.79
CA SER A 134 6.12 -11.37 -3.31
C SER A 134 6.53 -10.10 -2.59
N LEU A 135 6.60 -10.11 -1.25
CA LEU A 135 7.05 -8.98 -0.45
C LEU A 135 8.49 -8.56 -0.79
N ALA A 136 9.40 -9.51 -0.98
CA ALA A 136 10.77 -9.22 -1.41
C ALA A 136 10.80 -8.52 -2.79
N GLY A 137 9.95 -8.97 -3.72
CA GLY A 137 9.77 -8.34 -5.03
C GLY A 137 9.27 -6.88 -4.91
N HIS A 138 8.31 -6.62 -4.03
CA HIS A 138 7.79 -5.27 -3.79
C HIS A 138 8.84 -4.33 -3.20
N HIS A 139 9.60 -4.80 -2.22
CA HIS A 139 10.70 -4.02 -1.67
C HIS A 139 11.76 -3.71 -2.74
N GLU A 140 11.96 -4.60 -3.71
CA GLU A 140 12.84 -4.34 -4.84
C GLU A 140 12.28 -3.25 -5.76
N VAL A 141 10.99 -3.28 -6.08
CA VAL A 141 10.33 -2.23 -6.90
C VAL A 141 10.46 -0.87 -6.22
N TYR A 142 10.13 -0.74 -4.94
CA TYR A 142 10.23 0.52 -4.21
C TYR A 142 11.66 1.07 -4.19
N ARG A 143 12.67 0.21 -3.97
CA ARG A 143 14.07 0.62 -4.04
C ARG A 143 14.50 1.01 -5.44
N LYS A 144 14.01 0.33 -6.49
CA LYS A 144 14.30 0.69 -7.89
C LYS A 144 13.72 2.06 -8.24
N ASP A 145 12.51 2.35 -7.84
CA ASP A 145 11.89 3.65 -8.08
C ASP A 145 12.65 4.77 -7.37
N ALA A 146 12.94 4.62 -6.08
CA ALA A 146 13.73 5.60 -5.34
C ALA A 146 15.15 5.76 -5.92
N THR A 147 15.78 4.67 -6.37
CA THR A 147 17.09 4.73 -7.04
C THR A 147 17.01 5.55 -8.32
N ARG A 148 16.02 5.27 -9.17
CA ARG A 148 15.79 6.00 -10.43
C ARG A 148 15.60 7.50 -10.21
N TRP A 149 14.76 7.89 -9.24
CA TRP A 149 14.53 9.31 -8.94
C TRP A 149 15.83 10.03 -8.56
N ILE A 150 16.70 9.39 -7.78
CA ILE A 150 18.00 9.98 -7.44
C ILE A 150 18.92 10.04 -8.65
N GLU A 151 18.97 9.00 -9.48
CA GLU A 151 19.76 8.98 -10.72
C GLU A 151 19.34 10.10 -11.67
N ASP A 152 18.03 10.30 -11.87
CA ASP A 152 17.47 11.37 -12.69
C ASP A 152 17.84 12.77 -12.13
N GLY A 153 17.76 12.94 -10.81
CA GLY A 153 18.13 14.19 -10.15
C GLY A 153 19.65 14.49 -10.23
N ILE A 154 20.51 13.46 -10.19
CA ILE A 154 21.95 13.61 -10.43
C ILE A 154 22.22 13.99 -11.88
N ALA A 155 21.55 13.34 -12.83
CA ALA A 155 21.70 13.61 -14.26
C ALA A 155 21.26 15.04 -14.64
N SER A 156 20.21 15.55 -14.00
CA SER A 156 19.75 16.95 -14.19
C SER A 156 20.62 17.98 -13.44
N GLY A 157 21.50 17.55 -12.56
CA GLY A 157 22.36 18.41 -11.73
C GLY A 157 21.67 19.00 -10.50
N GLU A 158 20.47 18.56 -10.17
CA GLU A 158 19.70 18.94 -8.98
C GLU A 158 20.27 18.29 -7.70
N ILE A 159 20.62 17.01 -7.78
CA ILE A 159 21.13 16.22 -6.67
C ILE A 159 22.65 16.17 -6.68
N ASP A 160 23.27 16.21 -5.48
CA ASP A 160 24.72 16.07 -5.33
C ASP A 160 25.18 14.69 -5.84
N PRO A 161 26.11 14.62 -6.84
CA PRO A 161 26.58 13.36 -7.40
C PRO A 161 27.35 12.47 -6.41
N LYS A 162 27.66 12.97 -5.22
CA LYS A 162 28.22 12.17 -4.11
C LYS A 162 27.19 11.29 -3.43
N ILE A 163 25.91 11.54 -3.63
CA ILE A 163 24.83 10.71 -3.08
C ILE A 163 24.81 9.38 -3.84
N SER A 164 24.90 8.28 -3.11
CA SER A 164 24.71 6.94 -3.68
C SER A 164 23.21 6.64 -3.85
N PRO A 165 22.69 6.50 -5.10
CA PRO A 165 21.27 6.27 -5.32
C PRO A 165 20.76 5.01 -4.61
N LYS A 166 21.52 3.91 -4.68
CA LYS A 166 21.15 2.63 -4.06
C LYS A 166 21.12 2.69 -2.54
N GLN A 167 22.09 3.37 -1.92
CA GLN A 167 22.11 3.52 -0.45
C GLN A 167 20.98 4.43 0.02
N PHE A 168 20.75 5.54 -0.68
CA PHE A 168 19.63 6.41 -0.41
C PHE A 168 18.30 5.64 -0.47
N ALA A 169 18.07 4.86 -1.53
CA ALA A 169 16.84 4.08 -1.70
C ALA A 169 16.58 3.13 -0.53
N VAL A 170 17.62 2.46 -0.01
CA VAL A 170 17.48 1.60 1.17
C VAL A 170 17.12 2.41 2.42
N GLN A 171 17.79 3.54 2.65
CA GLN A 171 17.53 4.41 3.81
C GLN A 171 16.14 5.05 3.75
N TYR A 172 15.72 5.50 2.56
CA TYR A 172 14.37 6.02 2.33
C TYR A 172 13.29 4.99 2.65
N CYS A 173 13.40 3.78 2.08
CA CYS A 173 12.46 2.70 2.38
C CYS A 173 12.49 2.30 3.85
N ALA A 174 13.65 2.25 4.50
CA ALA A 174 13.78 1.92 5.92
C ALA A 174 13.06 2.96 6.81
N PHE A 175 13.19 4.25 6.51
CA PHE A 175 12.46 5.32 7.21
C PHE A 175 10.95 5.13 7.04
N ILE A 176 10.49 5.00 5.79
CA ILE A 176 9.06 4.86 5.46
C ILE A 176 8.45 3.65 6.18
N PHE A 177 9.04 2.47 6.04
CA PHE A 177 8.50 1.26 6.67
C PHE A 177 8.52 1.35 8.20
N GLY A 178 9.58 1.91 8.77
CA GLY A 178 9.70 2.10 10.21
C GLY A 178 8.70 3.11 10.76
N LEU A 179 8.47 4.22 10.07
CA LEU A 179 7.47 5.23 10.45
C LEU A 179 6.06 4.66 10.42
N VAL A 180 5.69 4.01 9.31
CA VAL A 180 4.38 3.37 9.15
C VAL A 180 4.14 2.33 10.25
N TYR A 181 5.12 1.48 10.53
CA TYR A 181 5.03 0.50 11.61
C TYR A 181 4.75 1.16 12.96
N GLN A 182 5.53 2.16 13.35
CA GLN A 182 5.37 2.85 14.63
C GLN A 182 3.99 3.51 14.74
N TRP A 183 3.54 4.15 13.67
CA TRP A 183 2.23 4.78 13.61
C TRP A 183 1.09 3.76 13.71
N LEU A 184 1.18 2.62 13.02
CA LEU A 184 0.19 1.55 13.11
C LEU A 184 0.13 0.93 14.52
N VAL A 185 1.25 0.91 15.26
CA VAL A 185 1.27 0.45 16.66
C VAL A 185 0.56 1.44 17.58
N ASN A 186 0.82 2.75 17.42
CA ASN A 186 0.17 3.78 18.24
C ASN A 186 0.06 5.11 17.48
N ALA A 187 -1.01 5.24 16.70
CA ALA A 187 -1.25 6.43 15.89
C ALA A 187 -1.35 7.73 16.71
N LYS A 188 -1.77 7.65 17.98
CA LYS A 188 -1.91 8.83 18.84
C LYS A 188 -0.58 9.37 19.38
N ALA A 189 0.47 8.56 19.34
CA ALA A 189 1.78 8.95 19.82
C ALA A 189 2.61 9.74 18.81
N LEU A 190 2.18 9.78 17.54
CA LEU A 190 2.94 10.36 16.43
C LEU A 190 2.09 11.38 15.68
N ASP A 191 2.62 12.59 15.56
CA ASP A 191 2.11 13.60 14.63
C ASP A 191 2.71 13.31 13.24
N LEU A 192 1.98 12.57 12.41
CA LEU A 192 2.43 12.18 11.08
C LEU A 192 2.75 13.38 10.21
N ASP A 193 1.89 14.40 10.21
CA ASP A 193 2.08 15.56 9.35
C ASP A 193 3.38 16.28 9.72
N ALA A 194 3.63 16.54 11.01
CA ALA A 194 4.87 17.16 11.48
C ALA A 194 6.11 16.31 11.15
N ILE A 195 6.03 14.97 11.28
CA ILE A 195 7.15 14.08 10.98
C ILE A 195 7.47 14.06 9.49
N PHE A 196 6.45 14.02 8.63
CA PHE A 196 6.65 14.07 7.18
C PHE A 196 7.22 15.42 6.75
N ASP A 197 6.70 16.54 7.25
CA ASP A 197 7.19 17.88 6.93
C ASP A 197 8.67 18.04 7.31
N ASP A 198 9.07 17.59 8.51
CA ASP A 198 10.47 17.62 8.95
C ASP A 198 11.35 16.70 8.09
N TYR A 199 10.88 15.50 7.78
CA TYR A 199 11.59 14.56 6.94
C TYR A 199 11.82 15.12 5.53
N GLU A 200 10.81 15.71 4.90
CA GLU A 200 10.89 16.31 3.57
C GLU A 200 11.89 17.49 3.54
N ALA A 201 11.86 18.36 4.57
CA ALA A 201 12.83 19.43 4.70
C ALA A 201 14.27 18.91 4.83
N ASN A 202 14.47 17.85 5.63
CA ASN A 202 15.79 17.23 5.83
C ASN A 202 16.28 16.51 4.55
N ILE A 203 15.42 15.79 3.84
CA ILE A 203 15.74 15.12 2.57
C ILE A 203 16.11 16.16 1.50
N THR A 204 15.33 17.21 1.35
CA THR A 204 15.63 18.30 0.40
C THR A 204 17.01 18.88 0.67
N LYS A 205 17.34 19.18 1.92
CA LYS A 205 18.64 19.71 2.32
C LYS A 205 19.79 18.71 2.09
N LEU A 206 19.55 17.43 2.31
CA LEU A 206 20.52 16.35 2.10
C LEU A 206 20.83 16.17 0.62
N LEU A 207 19.83 16.15 -0.23
CA LEU A 207 19.93 15.83 -1.65
C LEU A 207 20.41 17.00 -2.48
N SER A 208 20.01 18.23 -2.10
CA SER A 208 20.35 19.42 -2.89
C SER A 208 21.86 19.59 -3.04
N LYS A 209 22.29 19.84 -4.27
CA LYS A 209 23.69 20.19 -4.56
C LYS A 209 24.06 21.45 -3.78
N LYS A 210 25.05 21.34 -2.88
CA LYS A 210 25.57 22.51 -2.19
C LYS A 210 26.17 23.45 -3.25
N GLY A 211 25.58 24.63 -3.40
CA GLY A 211 26.12 25.65 -4.30
C GLY A 211 27.62 25.85 -4.00
N THR A 212 28.43 25.75 -5.03
CA THR A 212 29.84 26.17 -4.95
C THR A 212 29.82 27.66 -4.61
N ARG A 213 30.21 28.00 -3.36
CA ARG A 213 30.49 29.39 -2.99
C ARG A 213 31.77 29.83 -3.64
#